data_affe18dced5ecf331bc5a6ad13705079
#
_entry.id   affe18dced5ecf331bc5a6ad13705079
#
_cell.length_a   1.000
_cell.length_b   1.000
_cell.length_c   1.000
_cell.angle_alpha   90.00
_cell.angle_beta   90.00
_cell.angle_gamma   90.00
#
_symmetry.space_group_name_H-M   'P 1'
#
loop_
_entity.id
_entity.type
_entity.pdbx_description
1 polymer ?
#
loop_
_entity_poly.entity_id
_entity_poly.type
_entity_poly.pdbx_seq_one_letter_code
_entity_poly.pdbx_strand_id
1 'polypeptide(L)'
;MINQLEIDNFQQLFQNNTPLMDVRAPVEYSRGSFPGVLNAPLMTDNERHIVGRSFKQSGQLSAIELGQQLISGKIKNQRVNDWLNFINQNPSGALYCFRGGLRSEIAQQWIFDYSGIAYPRVKGGYKAMRRYLIEESSRITNNNNFIVIGGQTGCGKTLLLNKFRNNIDLEGLANHRGSAFGNNVSSQPTQIDFENSLAIELIQKQKNSFLLIEDEGNNIGTIYLPDSLKNRSLKSNIVVLTANLEERVKLSLKTYVTDMLDNYCSVDSKNGFENYANYWKNSLFKIQKRLGGVRYNELLKVLNNAIQKHQKSNDLNEYVPLIESLLLDYDDRMYNYQINKKKNRIIFQGDSKAVFEYLEKIV
;
A
#
# COMPACT_ATOMS: atom_id res chain seq x y z
N MET A 1 4.57 25.58 -33.07
CA MET A 1 3.83 24.50 -32.37
C MET A 1 4.86 23.60 -31.74
N ILE A 2 4.79 23.42 -30.43
CA ILE A 2 5.67 22.47 -29.73
C ILE A 2 5.36 21.08 -30.30
N ASN A 3 6.41 20.32 -30.68
CA ASN A 3 6.25 18.86 -30.84
C ASN A 3 5.80 18.35 -29.47
N GLN A 4 4.50 18.07 -29.30
CA GLN A 4 3.92 17.62 -28.04
C GLN A 4 4.50 16.23 -27.74
N LEU A 5 5.52 16.20 -26.87
CA LEU A 5 6.11 14.94 -26.42
C LEU A 5 5.06 14.14 -25.64
N GLU A 6 4.71 12.96 -26.13
CA GLU A 6 3.78 12.06 -25.46
C GLU A 6 4.47 10.73 -25.16
N ILE A 7 4.12 10.15 -24.00
CA ILE A 7 4.49 8.79 -23.61
C ILE A 7 3.24 7.93 -23.69
N ASP A 8 3.31 6.82 -24.43
CA ASP A 8 2.24 5.82 -24.53
C ASP A 8 2.70 4.39 -24.19
N ASN A 9 4.00 4.19 -23.96
CA ASN A 9 4.54 2.92 -23.50
C ASN A 9 4.41 2.80 -21.96
N PHE A 10 3.24 2.37 -21.49
CA PHE A 10 2.97 2.24 -20.05
C PHE A 10 3.79 1.14 -19.40
N GLN A 11 4.12 0.06 -20.13
CA GLN A 11 4.99 -0.99 -19.58
C GLN A 11 6.35 -0.42 -19.18
N GLN A 12 7.00 0.30 -20.10
CA GLN A 12 8.30 0.91 -19.82
C GLN A 12 8.21 1.98 -18.72
N LEU A 13 7.13 2.77 -18.72
CA LEU A 13 6.88 3.82 -17.73
C LEU A 13 6.85 3.24 -16.30
N PHE A 14 6.10 2.16 -16.07
CA PHE A 14 5.99 1.54 -14.73
C PHE A 14 7.17 0.62 -14.40
N GLN A 15 7.74 -0.07 -15.39
CA GLN A 15 8.91 -0.92 -15.18
C GLN A 15 10.15 -0.11 -14.76
N ASN A 16 10.30 1.10 -15.28
CA ASN A 16 11.43 1.98 -15.00
C ASN A 16 11.17 2.93 -13.82
N ASN A 17 10.02 2.86 -13.14
CA ASN A 17 9.63 3.81 -12.10
C ASN A 17 9.77 5.27 -12.57
N THR A 18 9.33 5.56 -13.81
CA THR A 18 9.42 6.91 -14.37
C THR A 18 8.74 7.91 -13.42
N PRO A 19 9.43 8.96 -12.97
CA PRO A 19 8.85 9.97 -12.09
C PRO A 19 7.64 10.65 -12.75
N LEU A 20 6.53 10.72 -12.05
CA LEU A 20 5.28 11.25 -12.57
C LEU A 20 4.78 12.45 -11.76
N MET A 21 4.27 13.44 -12.46
CA MET A 21 3.59 14.60 -11.89
C MET A 21 2.11 14.60 -12.28
N ASP A 22 1.24 14.56 -11.28
CA ASP A 22 -0.22 14.57 -11.47
C ASP A 22 -0.76 16.01 -11.38
N VAL A 23 -1.22 16.55 -12.50
CA VAL A 23 -1.83 17.88 -12.54
C VAL A 23 -3.36 17.86 -12.33
N ARG A 24 -3.93 16.75 -11.86
CA ARG A 24 -5.33 16.68 -11.42
C ARG A 24 -5.55 17.47 -10.14
N ALA A 25 -6.78 17.88 -9.90
CA ALA A 25 -7.15 18.50 -8.63
C ALA A 25 -6.96 17.53 -7.44
N PRO A 26 -6.69 18.04 -6.22
CA PRO A 26 -6.44 17.21 -5.03
C PRO A 26 -7.54 16.16 -4.76
N VAL A 27 -8.81 16.52 -4.94
CA VAL A 27 -9.95 15.59 -4.77
C VAL A 27 -9.96 14.45 -5.80
N GLU A 28 -9.35 14.62 -6.98
CA GLU A 28 -9.20 13.54 -7.96
C GLU A 28 -8.01 12.65 -7.59
N TYR A 29 -6.93 13.25 -7.11
CA TYR A 29 -5.73 12.56 -6.65
C TYR A 29 -6.03 11.67 -5.43
N SER A 30 -6.72 12.19 -4.42
CA SER A 30 -7.04 11.46 -3.18
C SER A 30 -7.98 10.27 -3.38
N ARG A 31 -8.71 10.21 -4.50
CA ARG A 31 -9.55 9.06 -4.86
C ARG A 31 -8.76 7.87 -5.40
N GLY A 32 -7.55 8.11 -5.83
CA GLY A 32 -6.62 7.11 -6.33
C GLY A 32 -5.51 7.74 -7.17
N SER A 33 -4.28 7.32 -6.87
CA SER A 33 -3.04 7.78 -7.49
C SER A 33 -2.11 6.60 -7.78
N PHE A 34 -0.91 6.87 -8.29
CA PHE A 34 0.15 5.89 -8.39
C PHE A 34 1.20 6.13 -7.29
N PRO A 35 1.95 5.11 -6.86
CA PRO A 35 2.96 5.27 -5.82
C PRO A 35 4.06 6.26 -6.24
N GLY A 36 4.49 7.10 -5.31
CA GLY A 36 5.58 8.05 -5.52
C GLY A 36 5.26 9.24 -6.44
N VAL A 37 4.01 9.42 -6.86
CA VAL A 37 3.60 10.53 -7.72
C VAL A 37 3.41 11.82 -6.92
N LEU A 38 3.96 12.93 -7.44
CA LEU A 38 3.71 14.26 -6.89
C LEU A 38 2.38 14.80 -7.44
N ASN A 39 1.46 15.19 -6.56
CA ASN A 39 0.30 16.00 -6.98
C ASN A 39 0.68 17.48 -7.01
N ALA A 40 0.75 18.05 -8.20
CA ALA A 40 0.99 19.46 -8.46
C ALA A 40 -0.13 20.01 -9.37
N PRO A 41 -1.30 20.33 -8.79
CA PRO A 41 -2.54 20.50 -9.55
C PRO A 41 -2.53 21.78 -10.40
N LEU A 42 -3.04 21.66 -11.63
CA LEU A 42 -3.38 22.83 -12.46
C LEU A 42 -4.48 23.68 -11.81
N MET A 43 -5.45 23.01 -11.12
CA MET A 43 -6.58 23.64 -10.45
C MET A 43 -6.74 23.07 -9.04
N THR A 44 -7.05 23.94 -8.08
CA THR A 44 -7.57 23.52 -6.78
C THR A 44 -8.97 22.89 -6.95
N ASP A 45 -9.50 22.27 -5.89
CA ASP A 45 -10.82 21.65 -5.93
C ASP A 45 -11.93 22.66 -6.21
N ASN A 46 -11.83 23.87 -5.65
CA ASN A 46 -12.79 24.94 -5.87
C ASN A 46 -12.75 25.45 -7.32
N GLU A 47 -11.55 25.75 -7.85
CA GLU A 47 -11.38 26.19 -9.24
C GLU A 47 -11.89 25.12 -10.21
N ARG A 48 -11.56 23.84 -9.96
CA ARG A 48 -12.08 22.73 -10.76
C ARG A 48 -13.59 22.65 -10.72
N HIS A 49 -14.21 22.89 -9.56
CA HIS A 49 -15.67 22.90 -9.42
C HIS A 49 -16.30 24.04 -10.24
N ILE A 50 -15.75 25.25 -10.15
CA ILE A 50 -16.23 26.43 -10.87
C ILE A 50 -16.09 26.23 -12.38
N VAL A 51 -14.89 25.85 -12.86
CA VAL A 51 -14.63 25.59 -14.28
C VAL A 51 -15.50 24.42 -14.80
N GLY A 52 -15.67 23.36 -13.99
CA GLY A 52 -16.53 22.22 -14.34
C GLY A 52 -18.02 22.58 -14.47
N ARG A 53 -18.52 23.54 -13.70
CA ARG A 53 -19.88 24.09 -13.87
C ARG A 53 -20.00 24.90 -15.16
N SER A 54 -19.04 25.79 -15.42
CA SER A 54 -18.99 26.56 -16.67
C SER A 54 -18.98 25.65 -17.90
N PHE A 55 -18.18 24.57 -17.85
CA PHE A 55 -18.16 23.57 -18.92
C PHE A 55 -19.53 22.96 -19.20
N LYS A 56 -20.29 22.60 -18.15
CA LYS A 56 -21.62 22.00 -18.28
C LYS A 56 -22.67 22.98 -18.77
N GLN A 57 -22.58 24.25 -18.40
CA GLN A 57 -23.55 25.27 -18.69
C GLN A 57 -23.30 25.98 -20.03
N SER A 58 -22.06 26.25 -20.35
CA SER A 58 -21.67 27.17 -21.45
C SER A 58 -20.64 26.54 -22.40
N GLY A 59 -20.27 25.28 -22.21
CA GLY A 59 -19.36 24.53 -23.09
C GLY A 59 -17.87 24.77 -22.82
N GLN A 60 -17.05 24.21 -23.71
CA GLN A 60 -15.60 24.12 -23.52
C GLN A 60 -14.90 25.47 -23.57
N LEU A 61 -15.27 26.36 -24.51
CA LEU A 61 -14.61 27.65 -24.68
C LEU A 61 -14.76 28.52 -23.42
N SER A 62 -15.99 28.66 -22.92
CA SER A 62 -16.26 29.44 -21.69
C SER A 62 -15.52 28.86 -20.47
N ALA A 63 -15.36 27.55 -20.39
CA ALA A 63 -14.61 26.90 -19.31
C ALA A 63 -13.12 27.20 -19.41
N ILE A 64 -12.55 27.26 -20.62
CA ILE A 64 -11.15 27.63 -20.83
C ILE A 64 -10.91 29.10 -20.46
N GLU A 65 -11.74 30.01 -20.93
CA GLU A 65 -11.65 31.44 -20.62
C GLU A 65 -11.72 31.69 -19.11
N LEU A 66 -12.71 31.08 -18.46
CA LEU A 66 -12.87 31.17 -17.01
C LEU A 66 -11.68 30.58 -16.26
N GLY A 67 -11.14 29.44 -16.71
CA GLY A 67 -9.95 28.83 -16.15
C GLY A 67 -8.71 29.74 -16.27
N GLN A 68 -8.52 30.39 -17.40
CA GLN A 68 -7.45 31.34 -17.62
C GLN A 68 -7.56 32.59 -16.74
N GLN A 69 -8.79 33.07 -16.49
CA GLN A 69 -9.02 34.20 -15.57
C GLN A 69 -8.70 33.82 -14.12
N LEU A 70 -9.19 32.65 -13.66
CA LEU A 70 -8.98 32.18 -12.31
C LEU A 70 -7.48 31.85 -12.03
N ILE A 71 -6.79 31.32 -13.04
CA ILE A 71 -5.40 30.88 -12.92
C ILE A 71 -4.51 31.82 -13.73
N SER A 72 -4.35 33.03 -13.21
CA SER A 72 -3.56 34.09 -13.86
C SER A 72 -2.53 34.71 -12.91
N GLY A 73 -1.63 35.52 -13.43
CA GLY A 73 -0.68 36.32 -12.67
C GLY A 73 0.14 35.49 -11.68
N LYS A 74 0.13 35.88 -10.41
CA LYS A 74 0.91 35.23 -9.34
C LYS A 74 0.55 33.74 -9.15
N ILE A 75 -0.72 33.38 -9.28
CA ILE A 75 -1.20 31.99 -9.12
C ILE A 75 -0.59 31.10 -10.21
N LYS A 76 -0.64 31.52 -11.47
CA LYS A 76 -0.03 30.82 -12.60
C LYS A 76 1.47 30.65 -12.40
N ASN A 77 2.16 31.75 -12.05
CA ASN A 77 3.61 31.72 -11.86
C ASN A 77 4.03 30.76 -10.74
N GLN A 78 3.29 30.73 -9.62
CA GLN A 78 3.56 29.80 -8.52
C GLN A 78 3.44 28.35 -8.99
N ARG A 79 2.36 27.99 -9.69
CA ARG A 79 2.16 26.63 -10.19
C ARG A 79 3.23 26.19 -11.19
N VAL A 80 3.60 27.09 -12.11
CA VAL A 80 4.68 26.79 -13.06
C VAL A 80 6.01 26.60 -12.33
N ASN A 81 6.32 27.43 -11.32
CA ASN A 81 7.52 27.25 -10.51
C ASN A 81 7.53 25.89 -9.75
N ASP A 82 6.38 25.48 -9.17
CA ASP A 82 6.27 24.18 -8.50
C ASP A 82 6.51 23.02 -9.49
N TRP A 83 5.97 23.11 -10.72
CA TRP A 83 6.24 22.14 -11.77
C TRP A 83 7.70 22.12 -12.20
N LEU A 84 8.33 23.28 -12.37
CA LEU A 84 9.74 23.39 -12.75
C LEU A 84 10.66 22.82 -11.66
N ASN A 85 10.33 22.99 -10.39
CA ASN A 85 11.05 22.36 -9.29
C ASN A 85 11.03 20.83 -9.41
N PHE A 86 9.87 20.23 -9.71
CA PHE A 86 9.78 18.80 -9.97
C PHE A 86 10.58 18.38 -11.21
N ILE A 87 10.46 19.11 -12.31
CA ILE A 87 11.12 18.81 -13.59
C ILE A 87 12.64 18.85 -13.45
N ASN A 88 13.17 19.84 -12.74
CA ASN A 88 14.61 19.96 -12.49
C ASN A 88 15.19 18.77 -11.71
N GLN A 89 14.39 18.22 -10.80
CA GLN A 89 14.76 17.01 -10.04
C GLN A 89 14.51 15.72 -10.83
N ASN A 90 13.62 15.77 -11.82
CA ASN A 90 13.15 14.60 -12.57
C ASN A 90 13.12 14.87 -14.08
N PRO A 91 14.26 15.12 -14.73
CA PRO A 91 14.31 15.52 -16.15
C PRO A 91 13.78 14.42 -17.12
N SER A 92 13.80 13.15 -16.70
CA SER A 92 13.26 12.01 -17.47
C SER A 92 11.83 11.63 -17.07
N GLY A 93 11.16 12.44 -16.26
CA GLY A 93 9.80 12.19 -15.82
C GLY A 93 8.74 12.60 -16.85
N ALA A 94 7.48 12.54 -16.45
CA ALA A 94 6.34 12.97 -17.27
C ALA A 94 5.22 13.56 -16.42
N LEU A 95 4.34 14.33 -17.04
CA LEU A 95 3.12 14.83 -16.41
C LEU A 95 1.86 14.17 -16.98
N TYR A 96 0.80 14.16 -16.19
CA TYR A 96 -0.50 13.67 -16.65
C TYR A 96 -1.68 14.38 -15.98
N CYS A 97 -2.82 14.37 -16.68
CA CYS A 97 -4.11 14.69 -16.08
C CYS A 97 -5.03 13.46 -16.15
N PHE A 98 -6.34 13.62 -15.93
CA PHE A 98 -7.26 12.47 -15.89
C PHE A 98 -7.37 11.70 -17.22
N ARG A 99 -7.36 12.40 -18.38
CA ARG A 99 -7.50 11.80 -19.73
C ARG A 99 -6.35 12.14 -20.68
N GLY A 100 -5.28 12.75 -20.20
CA GLY A 100 -4.16 13.16 -21.06
C GLY A 100 -4.52 14.24 -22.09
N GLY A 101 -5.59 15.01 -21.87
CA GLY A 101 -6.05 16.07 -22.75
C GLY A 101 -5.74 17.47 -22.19
N LEU A 102 -6.66 18.41 -22.42
CA LEU A 102 -6.49 19.85 -22.26
C LEU A 102 -5.75 20.31 -21.00
N ARG A 103 -6.02 19.72 -19.82
CA ARG A 103 -5.34 20.12 -18.58
C ARG A 103 -3.84 19.84 -18.63
N SER A 104 -3.44 18.68 -19.12
CA SER A 104 -2.02 18.34 -19.31
C SER A 104 -1.39 19.07 -20.48
N GLU A 105 -2.16 19.40 -21.52
CA GLU A 105 -1.71 20.24 -22.64
C GLU A 105 -1.39 21.66 -22.18
N ILE A 106 -2.29 22.26 -21.41
CA ILE A 106 -2.08 23.60 -20.83
C ILE A 106 -0.86 23.61 -19.91
N ALA A 107 -0.71 22.59 -19.04
CA ALA A 107 0.46 22.50 -18.16
C ALA A 107 1.77 22.40 -18.97
N GLN A 108 1.80 21.52 -19.98
CA GLN A 108 2.94 21.33 -20.87
C GLN A 108 3.30 22.63 -21.62
N GLN A 109 2.27 23.34 -22.13
CA GLN A 109 2.47 24.60 -22.82
C GLN A 109 3.03 25.68 -21.87
N TRP A 110 2.49 25.84 -20.68
CA TRP A 110 2.97 26.84 -19.71
C TRP A 110 4.40 26.56 -19.25
N ILE A 111 4.76 25.29 -19.03
CA ILE A 111 6.13 24.88 -18.73
C ILE A 111 7.07 25.35 -19.86
N PHE A 112 6.70 25.05 -21.10
CA PHE A 112 7.51 25.43 -22.26
C PHE A 112 7.63 26.96 -22.43
N ASP A 113 6.52 27.68 -22.36
CA ASP A 113 6.48 29.14 -22.52
C ASP A 113 7.35 29.87 -21.48
N TYR A 114 7.47 29.26 -20.28
CA TYR A 114 8.20 29.87 -19.18
C TYR A 114 9.67 29.49 -19.13
N SER A 115 10.03 28.26 -19.53
CA SER A 115 11.37 27.68 -19.35
C SER A 115 12.06 27.22 -20.63
N GLY A 116 11.32 27.08 -21.74
CA GLY A 116 11.82 26.45 -22.96
C GLY A 116 11.90 24.92 -22.87
N ILE A 117 11.53 24.30 -21.73
CA ILE A 117 11.64 22.86 -21.53
C ILE A 117 10.43 22.15 -22.16
N ALA A 118 10.68 21.26 -23.12
CA ALA A 118 9.67 20.37 -23.68
C ALA A 118 9.53 19.13 -22.76
N TYR A 119 8.60 19.16 -21.80
CA TYR A 119 8.39 18.06 -20.85
C TYR A 119 7.28 17.13 -21.32
N PRO A 120 7.46 15.79 -21.32
CA PRO A 120 6.48 14.89 -21.88
C PRO A 120 5.22 14.75 -21.03
N ARG A 121 4.08 14.49 -21.70
CA ARG A 121 2.82 14.13 -21.05
C ARG A 121 2.44 12.69 -21.35
N VAL A 122 1.70 12.07 -20.43
CA VAL A 122 1.22 10.69 -20.64
C VAL A 122 -0.06 10.71 -21.47
N LYS A 123 -0.04 10.04 -22.62
CA LYS A 123 -1.19 9.89 -23.52
C LYS A 123 -2.32 9.12 -22.81
N GLY A 124 -3.53 9.65 -22.88
CA GLY A 124 -4.69 9.07 -22.20
C GLY A 124 -4.72 9.24 -20.67
N GLY A 125 -3.63 9.75 -20.07
CA GLY A 125 -3.51 10.15 -18.68
C GLY A 125 -3.82 9.04 -17.66
N TYR A 126 -4.27 9.46 -16.48
CA TYR A 126 -4.60 8.55 -15.38
C TYR A 126 -5.53 7.41 -15.80
N LYS A 127 -6.58 7.71 -16.56
CA LYS A 127 -7.59 6.72 -16.96
C LYS A 127 -6.98 5.60 -17.81
N ALA A 128 -6.10 5.93 -18.75
CA ALA A 128 -5.45 4.94 -19.61
C ALA A 128 -4.42 4.10 -18.83
N MET A 129 -3.59 4.76 -18.01
CA MET A 129 -2.63 4.09 -17.14
C MET A 129 -3.33 3.13 -16.16
N ARG A 130 -4.41 3.58 -15.49
CA ARG A 130 -5.17 2.74 -14.56
C ARG A 130 -5.78 1.52 -15.24
N ARG A 131 -6.35 1.70 -16.44
CA ARG A 131 -6.89 0.59 -17.22
C ARG A 131 -5.79 -0.43 -17.59
N TYR A 132 -4.65 0.06 -18.06
CA TYR A 132 -3.49 -0.77 -18.33
C TYR A 132 -3.04 -1.58 -17.11
N LEU A 133 -2.94 -0.95 -15.93
CA LEU A 133 -2.55 -1.63 -14.69
C LEU A 133 -3.53 -2.74 -14.29
N ILE A 134 -4.84 -2.52 -14.45
CA ILE A 134 -5.87 -3.53 -14.16
C ILE A 134 -5.71 -4.73 -15.11
N GLU A 135 -5.56 -4.48 -16.41
CA GLU A 135 -5.40 -5.51 -17.44
C GLU A 135 -4.11 -6.31 -17.23
N GLU A 136 -2.98 -5.63 -17.00
CA GLU A 136 -1.68 -6.26 -16.77
C GLU A 136 -1.60 -7.03 -15.45
N SER A 137 -2.15 -6.49 -14.37
CA SER A 137 -2.23 -7.21 -13.09
C SER A 137 -2.94 -8.55 -13.27
N SER A 138 -4.06 -8.56 -13.96
CA SER A 138 -4.81 -9.80 -14.25
C SER A 138 -4.02 -10.74 -15.16
N ARG A 139 -3.40 -10.23 -16.23
CA ARG A 139 -2.58 -11.01 -17.17
C ARG A 139 -1.40 -11.68 -16.47
N ILE A 140 -0.63 -10.89 -15.69
CA ILE A 140 0.55 -11.39 -14.98
C ILE A 140 0.13 -12.42 -13.93
N THR A 141 -0.90 -12.13 -13.16
CA THR A 141 -1.39 -13.06 -12.13
C THR A 141 -1.81 -14.40 -12.72
N ASN A 142 -2.43 -14.42 -13.91
CA ASN A 142 -2.87 -15.65 -14.52
C ASN A 142 -1.72 -16.46 -15.16
N ASN A 143 -0.68 -15.80 -15.65
CA ASN A 143 0.41 -16.42 -16.41
C ASN A 143 1.65 -16.76 -15.56
N ASN A 144 1.90 -16.05 -14.46
CA ASN A 144 3.05 -16.33 -13.61
C ASN A 144 2.77 -17.45 -12.58
N ASN A 145 3.84 -18.10 -12.16
CA ASN A 145 3.78 -19.05 -11.07
C ASN A 145 3.94 -18.33 -9.73
N PHE A 146 3.16 -18.77 -8.75
CA PHE A 146 3.21 -18.24 -7.38
C PHE A 146 3.54 -19.35 -6.39
N ILE A 147 4.29 -18.99 -5.35
CA ILE A 147 4.46 -19.79 -4.14
C ILE A 147 3.91 -18.94 -2.99
N VAL A 148 3.00 -19.55 -2.25
CA VAL A 148 2.37 -18.92 -1.10
C VAL A 148 3.15 -19.27 0.15
N ILE A 149 3.56 -18.28 0.92
CA ILE A 149 4.26 -18.48 2.19
C ILE A 149 3.23 -18.47 3.33
N GLY A 150 2.93 -19.66 3.82
CA GLY A 150 2.09 -19.86 5.01
C GLY A 150 2.92 -19.87 6.28
N GLY A 151 2.25 -19.75 7.42
CA GLY A 151 2.87 -19.80 8.74
C GLY A 151 2.06 -19.04 9.77
N GLN A 152 2.14 -19.49 11.02
CA GLN A 152 1.43 -18.91 12.15
C GLN A 152 1.82 -17.44 12.38
N THR A 153 0.98 -16.69 13.09
CA THR A 153 1.30 -15.32 13.51
C THR A 153 2.60 -15.29 14.32
N GLY A 154 3.48 -14.34 14.01
CA GLY A 154 4.78 -14.17 14.67
C GLY A 154 5.89 -15.11 14.19
N CYS A 155 5.68 -16.00 13.22
CA CYS A 155 6.74 -16.88 12.72
C CYS A 155 7.76 -16.19 11.79
N GLY A 156 7.55 -14.93 11.41
CA GLY A 156 8.52 -14.15 10.64
C GLY A 156 8.37 -14.25 9.12
N LYS A 157 7.17 -14.51 8.58
CA LYS A 157 6.90 -14.57 7.12
C LYS A 157 7.44 -13.37 6.38
N THR A 158 7.06 -12.17 6.78
CA THR A 158 7.48 -10.92 6.13
C THR A 158 8.98 -10.72 6.20
N LEU A 159 9.63 -11.09 7.34
CA LEU A 159 11.10 -11.05 7.47
C LEU A 159 11.79 -12.01 6.51
N LEU A 160 11.21 -13.18 6.27
CA LEU A 160 11.73 -14.15 5.30
C LEU A 160 11.53 -13.64 3.87
N LEU A 161 10.32 -13.20 3.52
CA LEU A 161 9.96 -12.73 2.20
C LEU A 161 10.81 -11.55 1.76
N ASN A 162 11.14 -10.63 2.65
CA ASN A 162 11.97 -9.45 2.36
C ASN A 162 13.42 -9.78 1.99
N LYS A 163 13.86 -11.04 2.14
CA LYS A 163 15.15 -11.51 1.64
C LYS A 163 15.13 -11.86 0.15
N PHE A 164 13.96 -11.96 -0.47
CA PHE A 164 13.79 -12.35 -1.86
C PHE A 164 13.32 -11.17 -2.72
N ARG A 165 13.99 -10.94 -3.86
CA ARG A 165 13.66 -9.83 -4.77
C ARG A 165 12.34 -10.03 -5.52
N ASN A 166 11.89 -11.27 -5.65
CA ASN A 166 10.67 -11.68 -6.34
C ASN A 166 9.46 -11.82 -5.39
N ASN A 167 9.55 -11.30 -4.16
CA ASN A 167 8.42 -11.24 -3.27
C ASN A 167 7.45 -10.12 -3.69
N ILE A 168 6.17 -10.28 -3.43
CA ILE A 168 5.13 -9.24 -3.44
C ILE A 168 4.66 -9.10 -2.01
N ASP A 169 5.07 -8.03 -1.35
CA ASP A 169 4.71 -7.74 0.06
C ASP A 169 3.28 -7.18 0.14
N LEU A 170 2.31 -8.08 0.23
CA LEU A 170 0.89 -7.71 0.27
C LEU A 170 0.53 -6.93 1.54
N GLU A 171 1.09 -7.29 2.69
CA GLU A 171 0.91 -6.59 3.95
C GLU A 171 1.50 -5.18 3.92
N GLY A 172 2.70 -5.03 3.37
CA GLY A 172 3.34 -3.73 3.18
C GLY A 172 2.57 -2.84 2.22
N LEU A 173 2.14 -3.36 1.06
CA LEU A 173 1.30 -2.63 0.10
C LEU A 173 -0.04 -2.19 0.70
N ALA A 174 -0.63 -3.00 1.59
CA ALA A 174 -1.87 -2.68 2.29
C ALA A 174 -1.66 -1.79 3.52
N ASN A 175 -0.42 -1.51 3.90
CA ASN A 175 -0.07 -0.83 5.15
C ASN A 175 -0.75 -1.47 6.37
N HIS A 176 -0.74 -2.83 6.44
CA HIS A 176 -1.44 -3.58 7.47
C HIS A 176 -0.87 -5.01 7.61
N ARG A 177 -0.61 -5.48 8.80
CA ARG A 177 0.05 -6.78 9.09
C ARG A 177 -0.91 -7.97 9.15
N GLY A 178 -1.92 -8.06 8.33
CA GLY A 178 -2.80 -9.23 8.20
C GLY A 178 -3.60 -9.68 9.45
N SER A 179 -3.15 -9.36 10.68
CA SER A 179 -3.75 -9.78 11.93
C SER A 179 -4.82 -8.81 12.46
N ALA A 180 -5.57 -9.20 13.49
CA ALA A 180 -6.49 -8.29 14.20
C ALA A 180 -5.78 -7.10 14.85
N PHE A 181 -4.48 -7.24 15.14
CA PHE A 181 -3.58 -6.22 15.64
C PHE A 181 -2.72 -5.59 14.54
N GLY A 182 -3.06 -5.81 13.27
CA GLY A 182 -2.23 -5.46 12.14
C GLY A 182 -2.29 -4.00 11.68
N ASN A 183 -3.16 -3.16 12.26
CA ASN A 183 -3.24 -1.75 11.88
C ASN A 183 -1.91 -1.03 12.18
N ASN A 184 -1.43 -0.25 11.22
CA ASN A 184 -0.32 0.67 11.42
C ASN A 184 -0.82 2.03 11.94
N VAL A 185 0.11 2.92 12.33
CA VAL A 185 -0.21 4.28 12.82
C VAL A 185 -0.85 5.11 11.72
N SER A 186 -0.35 5.01 10.50
CA SER A 186 -0.95 5.63 9.32
C SER A 186 -2.11 4.78 8.78
N SER A 187 -3.09 5.42 8.16
CA SER A 187 -4.22 4.74 7.54
C SER A 187 -3.79 3.82 6.39
N GLN A 188 -4.58 2.79 6.13
CA GLN A 188 -4.45 1.99 4.92
C GLN A 188 -4.64 2.87 3.67
N PRO A 189 -4.01 2.52 2.54
CA PRO A 189 -4.24 3.19 1.26
C PRO A 189 -5.70 3.03 0.82
N THR A 190 -6.12 3.80 -0.17
CA THR A 190 -7.39 3.50 -0.86
C THR A 190 -7.28 2.16 -1.58
N GLN A 191 -8.42 1.52 -1.86
CA GLN A 191 -8.45 0.28 -2.66
C GLN A 191 -7.74 0.47 -4.01
N ILE A 192 -7.93 1.64 -4.62
CA ILE A 192 -7.33 1.96 -5.92
C ILE A 192 -5.80 2.11 -5.80
N ASP A 193 -5.30 2.76 -4.75
CA ASP A 193 -3.86 2.92 -4.55
C ASP A 193 -3.17 1.59 -4.29
N PHE A 194 -3.79 0.71 -3.49
CA PHE A 194 -3.31 -0.65 -3.28
C PHE A 194 -3.23 -1.43 -4.60
N GLU A 195 -4.30 -1.43 -5.39
CA GLU A 195 -4.34 -2.15 -6.67
C GLU A 195 -3.34 -1.60 -7.69
N ASN A 196 -3.13 -0.28 -7.71
CA ASN A 196 -2.11 0.35 -8.56
C ASN A 196 -0.71 -0.10 -8.14
N SER A 197 -0.42 -0.06 -6.84
CA SER A 197 0.89 -0.46 -6.29
C SER A 197 1.16 -1.94 -6.54
N LEU A 198 0.17 -2.80 -6.29
CA LEU A 198 0.26 -4.24 -6.58
C LEU A 198 0.54 -4.51 -8.07
N ALA A 199 -0.17 -3.83 -8.97
CA ALA A 199 0.01 -4.01 -10.41
C ALA A 199 1.42 -3.59 -10.87
N ILE A 200 1.95 -2.50 -10.31
CA ILE A 200 3.31 -2.02 -10.60
C ILE A 200 4.35 -3.02 -10.10
N GLU A 201 4.21 -3.50 -8.87
CA GLU A 201 5.07 -4.57 -8.32
C GLU A 201 5.07 -5.82 -9.21
N LEU A 202 3.90 -6.27 -9.67
CA LEU A 202 3.76 -7.40 -10.57
C LEU A 202 4.47 -7.15 -11.91
N ILE A 203 4.32 -5.96 -12.51
CA ILE A 203 4.99 -5.58 -13.77
C ILE A 203 6.51 -5.62 -13.61
N GLN A 204 7.04 -5.13 -12.50
CA GLN A 204 8.47 -5.09 -12.25
C GLN A 204 9.07 -6.47 -12.04
N LYS A 205 8.31 -7.39 -11.45
CA LYS A 205 8.77 -8.71 -11.02
C LYS A 205 8.33 -9.86 -11.94
N GLN A 206 7.52 -9.61 -12.98
CA GLN A 206 6.91 -10.63 -13.84
C GLN A 206 7.91 -11.56 -14.58
N LYS A 207 9.18 -11.15 -14.70
CA LYS A 207 10.22 -11.97 -15.36
C LYS A 207 10.79 -13.08 -14.48
N ASN A 208 10.47 -13.09 -13.18
CA ASN A 208 10.94 -14.14 -12.28
C ASN A 208 10.17 -15.44 -12.52
N SER A 209 10.83 -16.59 -12.35
CA SER A 209 10.24 -17.92 -12.52
C SER A 209 9.07 -18.16 -11.60
N PHE A 210 9.17 -17.65 -10.37
CA PHE A 210 8.13 -17.66 -9.35
C PHE A 210 8.01 -16.29 -8.69
N LEU A 211 6.79 -15.96 -8.26
CA LEU A 211 6.51 -14.83 -7.38
C LEU A 211 6.12 -15.36 -5.99
N LEU A 212 6.72 -14.80 -4.96
CA LEU A 212 6.44 -15.17 -3.58
C LEU A 212 5.39 -14.21 -3.01
N ILE A 213 4.36 -14.75 -2.36
CA ILE A 213 3.31 -13.96 -1.68
C ILE A 213 2.98 -14.56 -0.31
N GLU A 214 2.44 -13.75 0.57
CA GLU A 214 1.92 -14.19 1.85
C GLU A 214 0.59 -14.94 1.70
N ASP A 215 0.33 -15.90 2.62
CA ASP A 215 -0.96 -16.64 2.70
C ASP A 215 -2.03 -15.75 3.33
N GLU A 216 -2.54 -14.81 2.55
CA GLU A 216 -3.57 -13.89 2.98
C GLU A 216 -4.98 -14.41 2.65
N GLY A 217 -5.97 -13.90 3.39
CA GLY A 217 -7.37 -14.19 3.17
C GLY A 217 -7.97 -13.43 1.99
N ASN A 218 -9.26 -13.10 2.09
CA ASN A 218 -9.94 -12.30 1.07
C ASN A 218 -9.54 -10.83 1.13
N ASN A 219 -9.12 -10.38 2.29
CA ASN A 219 -8.79 -8.98 2.56
C ASN A 219 -7.69 -8.86 3.62
N ILE A 220 -6.95 -7.78 3.56
CA ILE A 220 -5.94 -7.35 4.51
C ILE A 220 -6.44 -6.06 5.15
N GLY A 221 -6.94 -6.13 6.39
CA GLY A 221 -7.68 -5.03 7.01
C GLY A 221 -8.93 -4.68 6.19
N THR A 222 -8.99 -3.47 5.66
CA THR A 222 -10.10 -2.97 4.82
C THR A 222 -9.87 -3.15 3.31
N ILE A 223 -8.68 -3.59 2.90
CA ILE A 223 -8.28 -3.77 1.50
C ILE A 223 -8.67 -5.16 1.02
N TYR A 224 -9.36 -5.26 -0.11
CA TYR A 224 -9.71 -6.51 -0.77
C TYR A 224 -8.63 -6.91 -1.78
N LEU A 225 -8.25 -8.19 -1.77
CA LEU A 225 -7.36 -8.72 -2.79
C LEU A 225 -8.11 -8.86 -4.13
N PRO A 226 -7.49 -8.48 -5.26
CA PRO A 226 -8.08 -8.70 -6.58
C PRO A 226 -8.43 -10.17 -6.80
N ASP A 227 -9.60 -10.45 -7.41
CA ASP A 227 -10.09 -11.82 -7.60
C ASP A 227 -9.11 -12.70 -8.40
N SER A 228 -8.40 -12.14 -9.37
CA SER A 228 -7.35 -12.85 -10.13
C SER A 228 -6.26 -13.39 -9.18
N LEU A 229 -5.72 -12.54 -8.30
CA LEU A 229 -4.67 -12.91 -7.35
C LEU A 229 -5.17 -13.92 -6.32
N LYS A 230 -6.36 -13.70 -5.78
CA LYS A 230 -7.02 -14.62 -4.85
C LYS A 230 -7.19 -16.00 -5.48
N ASN A 231 -7.77 -16.08 -6.67
CA ASN A 231 -8.01 -17.34 -7.37
C ASN A 231 -6.69 -18.04 -7.72
N ARG A 232 -5.64 -17.28 -8.05
CA ARG A 232 -4.31 -17.84 -8.32
C ARG A 232 -3.67 -18.38 -7.04
N SER A 233 -3.71 -17.62 -5.94
CA SER A 233 -3.22 -18.04 -4.62
C SER A 233 -3.89 -19.34 -4.15
N LEU A 234 -5.19 -19.51 -4.36
CA LEU A 234 -5.93 -20.72 -4.02
C LEU A 234 -5.49 -21.98 -4.79
N LYS A 235 -4.81 -21.82 -5.92
CA LYS A 235 -4.30 -22.92 -6.75
C LYS A 235 -2.79 -23.12 -6.62
N SER A 236 -2.09 -22.21 -5.97
CA SER A 236 -0.64 -22.20 -5.86
C SER A 236 -0.14 -23.15 -4.75
N ASN A 237 1.07 -23.62 -4.91
CA ASN A 237 1.77 -24.39 -3.88
C ASN A 237 2.06 -23.54 -2.65
N ILE A 238 2.12 -24.17 -1.49
CA ILE A 238 2.35 -23.53 -0.20
C ILE A 238 3.66 -24.03 0.39
N VAL A 239 4.48 -23.10 0.86
CA VAL A 239 5.64 -23.37 1.74
C VAL A 239 5.28 -22.83 3.11
N VAL A 240 5.37 -23.68 4.13
CA VAL A 240 4.98 -23.34 5.51
C VAL A 240 6.21 -23.02 6.35
N LEU A 241 6.27 -21.78 6.82
CA LEU A 241 7.26 -21.33 7.79
C LEU A 241 6.80 -21.67 9.21
N THR A 242 7.65 -22.37 9.98
CA THR A 242 7.42 -22.70 11.38
C THR A 242 8.40 -21.96 12.28
N ALA A 243 7.96 -21.64 13.49
CA ALA A 243 8.81 -21.14 14.57
C ALA A 243 8.24 -21.66 15.91
N ASN A 244 9.10 -21.81 16.91
CA ASN A 244 8.65 -22.18 18.24
C ASN A 244 7.90 -21.00 18.91
N LEU A 245 7.18 -21.28 20.00
CA LEU A 245 6.36 -20.27 20.68
C LEU A 245 7.19 -19.11 21.21
N GLU A 246 8.36 -19.38 21.77
CA GLU A 246 9.23 -18.36 22.34
C GLU A 246 9.70 -17.36 21.26
N GLU A 247 10.15 -17.85 20.11
CA GLU A 247 10.54 -17.02 18.96
C GLU A 247 9.37 -16.16 18.46
N ARG A 248 8.19 -16.75 18.40
CA ARG A 248 6.96 -16.06 17.97
C ARG A 248 6.55 -14.96 18.93
N VAL A 249 6.60 -15.24 20.24
CA VAL A 249 6.34 -14.26 21.31
C VAL A 249 7.33 -13.11 21.25
N LYS A 250 8.62 -13.43 21.14
CA LYS A 250 9.69 -12.43 21.03
C LYS A 250 9.49 -11.50 19.82
N LEU A 251 9.19 -12.07 18.65
CA LEU A 251 8.94 -11.29 17.45
C LEU A 251 7.65 -10.45 17.57
N SER A 252 6.59 -11.03 18.15
CA SER A 252 5.34 -10.33 18.37
C SER A 252 5.48 -9.18 19.38
N LEU A 253 6.25 -9.40 20.45
CA LEU A 253 6.58 -8.36 21.44
C LEU A 253 7.31 -7.19 20.76
N LYS A 254 8.35 -7.50 19.98
CA LYS A 254 9.06 -6.47 19.20
C LYS A 254 8.09 -5.70 18.30
N THR A 255 7.33 -6.41 17.48
CA THR A 255 6.52 -5.84 16.40
C THR A 255 5.32 -5.04 16.92
N TYR A 256 4.56 -5.59 17.88
CA TYR A 256 3.29 -5.00 18.33
C TYR A 256 3.43 -4.16 19.60
N VAL A 257 4.54 -4.29 20.34
CA VAL A 257 4.77 -3.49 21.54
C VAL A 257 5.83 -2.43 21.26
N THR A 258 7.09 -2.83 21.04
CA THR A 258 8.21 -1.89 20.92
C THR A 258 8.10 -1.02 19.67
N ASP A 259 8.13 -1.65 18.48
CA ASP A 259 8.11 -0.91 17.21
C ASP A 259 6.82 -0.08 17.04
N MET A 260 5.69 -0.59 17.57
CA MET A 260 4.41 0.12 17.48
C MET A 260 4.38 1.34 18.39
N LEU A 261 4.90 1.26 19.61
CA LEU A 261 5.01 2.41 20.51
C LEU A 261 5.91 3.49 19.90
N ASP A 262 7.07 3.09 19.39
CA ASP A 262 8.01 4.01 18.75
C ASP A 262 7.34 4.75 17.56
N ASN A 263 6.57 4.03 16.75
CA ASN A 263 5.82 4.61 15.64
C ASN A 263 4.75 5.60 16.11
N TYR A 264 3.99 5.30 17.18
CA TYR A 264 3.01 6.23 17.72
C TYR A 264 3.66 7.48 18.30
N CYS A 265 4.77 7.33 19.04
CA CYS A 265 5.50 8.44 19.62
C CYS A 265 6.21 9.30 18.57
N SER A 266 6.65 8.73 17.45
CA SER A 266 7.24 9.48 16.34
C SER A 266 6.24 10.40 15.63
N VAL A 267 4.97 9.99 15.56
CA VAL A 267 3.89 10.78 14.93
C VAL A 267 3.33 11.83 15.90
N ASP A 268 3.16 11.48 17.16
CA ASP A 268 2.66 12.39 18.20
C ASP A 268 3.42 12.14 19.52
N SER A 269 4.47 12.91 19.72
CA SER A 269 5.31 12.77 20.90
C SER A 269 4.58 13.05 22.23
N LYS A 270 3.49 13.83 22.20
CA LYS A 270 2.72 14.19 23.39
C LYS A 270 1.72 13.11 23.79
N ASN A 271 0.96 12.59 22.82
CA ASN A 271 -0.13 11.65 23.06
C ASN A 271 0.20 10.23 22.54
N GLY A 272 1.42 9.99 22.05
CA GLY A 272 1.81 8.74 21.39
C GLY A 272 1.57 7.51 22.25
N PHE A 273 1.92 7.55 23.53
CA PHE A 273 1.66 6.43 24.45
C PHE A 273 0.17 6.17 24.68
N GLU A 274 -0.64 7.21 24.81
CA GLU A 274 -2.10 7.05 24.95
C GLU A 274 -2.73 6.48 23.69
N ASN A 275 -2.32 6.97 22.52
CA ASN A 275 -2.76 6.46 21.22
C ASN A 275 -2.37 4.99 21.04
N TYR A 276 -1.17 4.61 21.44
CA TYR A 276 -0.71 3.22 21.46
C TYR A 276 -1.54 2.35 22.43
N ALA A 277 -1.83 2.83 23.64
CA ALA A 277 -2.67 2.11 24.58
C ALA A 277 -4.11 1.89 24.03
N ASN A 278 -4.66 2.90 23.35
CA ASN A 278 -5.96 2.83 22.71
C ASN A 278 -5.93 1.85 21.50
N TYR A 279 -4.84 1.81 20.73
CA TYR A 279 -4.66 0.82 19.67
C TYR A 279 -4.78 -0.61 20.21
N TRP A 280 -4.11 -0.95 21.31
CA TRP A 280 -4.19 -2.27 21.92
C TRP A 280 -5.60 -2.61 22.40
N LYS A 281 -6.25 -1.70 23.12
CA LYS A 281 -7.63 -1.88 23.62
C LYS A 281 -8.62 -2.07 22.47
N ASN A 282 -8.53 -1.25 21.43
CA ASN A 282 -9.40 -1.34 20.26
C ASN A 282 -9.16 -2.65 19.46
N SER A 283 -7.92 -3.10 19.33
CA SER A 283 -7.59 -4.34 18.64
C SER A 283 -8.11 -5.56 19.41
N LEU A 284 -7.97 -5.57 20.74
CA LEU A 284 -8.53 -6.62 21.57
C LEU A 284 -10.07 -6.62 21.52
N PHE A 285 -10.70 -5.44 21.50
CA PHE A 285 -12.16 -5.32 21.40
C PHE A 285 -12.70 -5.88 20.08
N LYS A 286 -12.01 -5.68 18.95
CA LYS A 286 -12.42 -6.23 17.65
C LYS A 286 -12.57 -7.75 17.66
N ILE A 287 -11.81 -8.45 18.49
CA ILE A 287 -11.85 -9.93 18.57
C ILE A 287 -12.72 -10.44 19.73
N GLN A 288 -13.34 -9.57 20.52
CA GLN A 288 -14.17 -9.93 21.69
C GLN A 288 -15.19 -11.02 21.38
N LYS A 289 -15.92 -10.88 20.26
CA LYS A 289 -16.95 -11.85 19.86
C LYS A 289 -16.38 -13.26 19.63
N ARG A 290 -15.15 -13.35 19.12
CA ARG A 290 -14.49 -14.64 18.86
C ARG A 290 -13.84 -15.23 20.09
N LEU A 291 -13.30 -14.39 20.99
CA LEU A 291 -12.75 -14.83 22.27
C LEU A 291 -13.84 -15.29 23.26
N GLY A 292 -15.03 -14.72 23.16
CA GLY A 292 -16.09 -14.84 24.18
C GLY A 292 -15.87 -13.87 25.34
N GLY A 293 -16.94 -13.51 26.03
CA GLY A 293 -16.93 -12.44 27.04
C GLY A 293 -16.02 -12.70 28.23
N VAL A 294 -15.96 -13.92 28.72
CA VAL A 294 -15.13 -14.30 29.90
C VAL A 294 -13.64 -14.09 29.55
N ARG A 295 -13.19 -14.73 28.47
CA ARG A 295 -11.78 -14.68 28.05
C ARG A 295 -11.34 -13.26 27.66
N TYR A 296 -12.21 -12.51 27.00
CA TYR A 296 -11.97 -11.11 26.70
C TYR A 296 -11.73 -10.28 27.95
N ASN A 297 -12.57 -10.44 28.99
CA ASN A 297 -12.42 -9.68 30.25
C ASN A 297 -11.13 -10.04 31.00
N GLU A 298 -10.71 -11.31 30.96
CA GLU A 298 -9.42 -11.74 31.52
C GLU A 298 -8.26 -11.07 30.82
N LEU A 299 -8.22 -11.16 29.48
CA LEU A 299 -7.15 -10.56 28.68
C LEU A 299 -7.13 -9.02 28.76
N LEU A 300 -8.31 -8.38 28.90
CA LEU A 300 -8.38 -6.94 29.11
C LEU A 300 -7.76 -6.50 30.43
N LYS A 301 -7.92 -7.30 31.51
CA LYS A 301 -7.25 -7.03 32.79
C LYS A 301 -5.73 -7.16 32.66
N VAL A 302 -5.24 -8.21 31.99
CA VAL A 302 -3.81 -8.39 31.73
C VAL A 302 -3.27 -7.25 30.90
N LEU A 303 -3.96 -6.85 29.83
CA LEU A 303 -3.57 -5.72 28.98
C LEU A 303 -3.48 -4.40 29.77
N ASN A 304 -4.47 -4.09 30.60
CA ASN A 304 -4.45 -2.85 31.39
C ASN A 304 -3.28 -2.83 32.38
N ASN A 305 -2.95 -3.97 33.02
CA ASN A 305 -1.79 -4.10 33.89
C ASN A 305 -0.48 -3.90 33.10
N ALA A 306 -0.36 -4.54 31.92
CA ALA A 306 0.80 -4.41 31.04
C ALA A 306 1.02 -2.95 30.61
N ILE A 307 -0.03 -2.26 30.15
CA ILE A 307 0.04 -0.83 29.77
C ILE A 307 0.48 0.02 30.98
N GLN A 308 -0.08 -0.22 32.18
CA GLN A 308 0.26 0.56 33.38
C GLN A 308 1.73 0.37 33.78
N LYS A 309 2.26 -0.88 33.76
CA LYS A 309 3.65 -1.16 34.08
C LYS A 309 4.61 -0.59 33.04
N HIS A 310 4.25 -0.72 31.76
CA HIS A 310 5.00 -0.14 30.66
C HIS A 310 5.12 1.38 30.83
N GLN A 311 4.02 2.08 31.14
CA GLN A 311 4.04 3.53 31.33
C GLN A 311 4.88 3.98 32.54
N LYS A 312 4.85 3.20 33.64
CA LYS A 312 5.53 3.57 34.88
C LYS A 312 7.01 3.22 34.91
N SER A 313 7.39 2.08 34.37
CA SER A 313 8.73 1.48 34.55
C SER A 313 9.36 0.97 33.27
N ASN A 314 8.74 1.18 32.14
CA ASN A 314 9.14 0.60 30.85
C ASN A 314 9.27 -0.94 30.89
N ASP A 315 8.48 -1.60 31.76
CA ASP A 315 8.48 -3.06 31.89
C ASP A 315 7.53 -3.68 30.86
N LEU A 316 8.10 -4.50 29.96
CA LEU A 316 7.38 -5.16 28.87
C LEU A 316 6.96 -6.60 29.22
N ASN A 317 7.41 -7.14 30.35
CA ASN A 317 7.20 -8.55 30.68
C ASN A 317 5.73 -8.94 30.81
N GLU A 318 4.88 -8.02 31.23
CA GLU A 318 3.44 -8.26 31.35
C GLU A 318 2.69 -8.42 30.00
N TYR A 319 3.33 -8.02 28.88
CA TYR A 319 2.79 -8.32 27.55
C TYR A 319 3.02 -9.76 27.13
N VAL A 320 4.03 -10.45 27.67
CA VAL A 320 4.37 -11.84 27.30
C VAL A 320 3.19 -12.77 27.46
N PRO A 321 2.57 -12.91 28.67
CA PRO A 321 1.43 -13.81 28.85
C PRO A 321 0.20 -13.42 28.02
N LEU A 322 0.02 -12.13 27.73
CA LEU A 322 -1.03 -11.64 26.86
C LEU A 322 -0.81 -12.13 25.41
N ILE A 323 0.42 -11.94 24.88
CA ILE A 323 0.81 -12.34 23.53
C ILE A 323 0.72 -13.87 23.39
N GLU A 324 1.26 -14.63 24.35
CA GLU A 324 1.16 -16.11 24.33
C GLU A 324 -0.29 -16.57 24.24
N SER A 325 -1.15 -15.98 25.05
CA SER A 325 -2.58 -16.32 25.05
C SER A 325 -3.26 -15.98 23.71
N LEU A 326 -2.97 -14.81 23.14
CA LEU A 326 -3.50 -14.41 21.84
C LEU A 326 -3.02 -15.34 20.71
N LEU A 327 -1.73 -15.72 20.73
CA LEU A 327 -1.18 -16.64 19.74
C LEU A 327 -1.83 -18.04 19.85
N LEU A 328 -1.89 -18.63 21.04
CA LEU A 328 -2.37 -19.99 21.25
C LEU A 328 -3.89 -20.12 21.15
N ASP A 329 -4.62 -19.23 21.83
CA ASP A 329 -6.05 -19.36 22.01
C ASP A 329 -6.87 -18.79 20.84
N TYR A 330 -6.30 -17.81 20.11
CA TYR A 330 -6.99 -17.14 19.04
C TYR A 330 -6.36 -17.41 17.66
N ASP A 331 -5.11 -17.02 17.44
CA ASP A 331 -4.49 -17.09 16.11
C ASP A 331 -4.24 -18.53 15.66
N ASP A 332 -3.65 -19.37 16.51
CA ASP A 332 -3.27 -20.75 16.13
C ASP A 332 -4.47 -21.64 15.84
N ARG A 333 -5.56 -21.48 16.58
CA ARG A 333 -6.79 -22.23 16.31
C ARG A 333 -7.35 -21.93 14.92
N MET A 334 -7.35 -20.66 14.53
CA MET A 334 -7.82 -20.26 13.20
C MET A 334 -6.86 -20.72 12.11
N TYR A 335 -5.57 -20.51 12.31
CA TYR A 335 -4.55 -20.92 11.35
C TYR A 335 -4.56 -22.42 11.10
N ASN A 336 -4.55 -23.23 12.18
CA ASN A 336 -4.55 -24.69 12.08
C ASN A 336 -5.78 -25.23 11.33
N TYR A 337 -6.95 -24.62 11.54
CA TYR A 337 -8.15 -24.99 10.80
C TYR A 337 -8.01 -24.65 9.29
N GLN A 338 -7.45 -23.50 8.95
CA GLN A 338 -7.29 -23.07 7.56
C GLN A 338 -6.20 -23.89 6.84
N ILE A 339 -5.03 -24.08 7.46
CA ILE A 339 -3.92 -24.79 6.82
C ILE A 339 -4.25 -26.27 6.61
N ASN A 340 -5.04 -26.88 7.49
CA ASN A 340 -5.50 -28.24 7.32
C ASN A 340 -6.33 -28.44 6.04
N LYS A 341 -7.10 -27.45 5.61
CA LYS A 341 -7.85 -27.47 4.34
C LYS A 341 -6.96 -27.35 3.11
N LYS A 342 -5.71 -26.91 3.29
CA LYS A 342 -4.74 -26.65 2.24
C LYS A 342 -3.61 -27.66 2.19
N LYS A 343 -3.66 -28.76 2.97
CA LYS A 343 -2.59 -29.76 3.15
C LYS A 343 -2.04 -30.31 1.84
N ASN A 344 -2.91 -30.56 0.87
CA ASN A 344 -2.54 -31.11 -0.44
C ASN A 344 -1.71 -30.16 -1.31
N ARG A 345 -1.59 -28.90 -0.93
CA ARG A 345 -0.79 -27.89 -1.63
C ARG A 345 0.53 -27.58 -0.93
N ILE A 346 0.76 -28.12 0.28
CA ILE A 346 1.99 -27.91 1.03
C ILE A 346 3.09 -28.76 0.39
N ILE A 347 4.10 -28.09 -0.17
CA ILE A 347 5.25 -28.73 -0.81
C ILE A 347 6.50 -28.76 0.05
N PHE A 348 6.56 -27.88 1.06
CA PHE A 348 7.67 -27.83 2.03
C PHE A 348 7.21 -27.20 3.34
N GLN A 349 7.81 -27.63 4.44
CA GLN A 349 7.60 -27.03 5.77
C GLN A 349 8.92 -27.09 6.55
N GLY A 350 9.27 -26.01 7.23
CA GLY A 350 10.49 -25.93 8.03
C GLY A 350 10.62 -24.61 8.77
N ASP A 351 11.73 -24.48 9.51
CA ASP A 351 12.13 -23.22 10.13
C ASP A 351 12.62 -22.19 9.10
N SER A 352 12.97 -21.00 9.56
CA SER A 352 13.40 -19.89 8.69
C SER A 352 14.60 -20.23 7.83
N LYS A 353 15.56 -21.01 8.36
CA LYS A 353 16.76 -21.41 7.62
C LYS A 353 16.42 -22.43 6.54
N ALA A 354 15.71 -23.50 6.91
CA ALA A 354 15.32 -24.56 5.99
C ALA A 354 14.43 -24.05 4.86
N VAL A 355 13.45 -23.17 5.18
CA VAL A 355 12.58 -22.55 4.17
C VAL A 355 13.38 -21.64 3.25
N PHE A 356 14.30 -20.84 3.78
CA PHE A 356 15.15 -19.97 2.96
C PHE A 356 15.99 -20.79 1.97
N GLU A 357 16.70 -21.82 2.43
CA GLU A 357 17.53 -22.70 1.60
C GLU A 357 16.69 -23.47 0.55
N TYR A 358 15.44 -23.84 0.90
CA TYR A 358 14.53 -24.49 -0.04
C TYR A 358 14.08 -23.52 -1.14
N LEU A 359 13.69 -22.30 -0.77
CA LEU A 359 13.25 -21.29 -1.73
C LEU A 359 14.38 -20.84 -2.66
N GLU A 360 15.62 -20.66 -2.16
CA GLU A 360 16.77 -20.31 -3.01
C GLU A 360 17.04 -21.33 -4.14
N LYS A 361 16.67 -22.59 -3.94
CA LYS A 361 16.88 -23.65 -4.95
C LYS A 361 15.81 -23.66 -6.06
N ILE A 362 14.64 -23.09 -5.80
CA ILE A 362 13.48 -23.21 -6.71
C ILE A 362 13.02 -21.88 -7.32
N VAL A 363 13.56 -20.75 -6.82
CA VAL A 363 13.14 -19.39 -7.24
C VAL A 363 14.14 -18.73 -8.18
#